data_78cfb49e641c68f9e922b968feda2a41
#
_entry.id   78cfb49e641c68f9e922b968feda2a41
#
_cell.length_a   1.000
_cell.length_b   1.000
_cell.length_c   1.000
_cell.angle_alpha   90.00
_cell.angle_beta   90.00
_cell.angle_gamma   90.00
#
_symmetry.space_group_name_H-M   'P 1'
#
loop_
_entity.id
_entity.type
_entity.pdbx_description
1 polymer ?
#
loop_
_entity_poly.entity_id
_entity_poly.type
_entity_poly.pdbx_seq_one_letter_code
_entity_poly.pdbx_strand_id
1 'polypeptide(L)'
;MNDRKYVDKGVLKVKKLRELADEAAKDFMVKCDSSDQIVSMLSGGNMQKVVVGRELSSKTRHPVPLVVADQPSRGIDIGATKFIHRKLLEMRSAGTAILLISADLNEILELSDSVIVLYDGQIVGYFPDTRELAEQELGQYMLGIKVQSPEEVKGVCHGE
;
A
#
# COMPACT_ATOMS: atom_id res chain seq x y z
N MET A 1 -4.19 15.34 -12.64
CA MET A 1 -3.32 16.37 -12.06
C MET A 1 -3.75 17.71 -12.64
N ASN A 2 -4.68 18.38 -11.98
CA ASN A 2 -5.30 19.61 -12.48
C ASN A 2 -5.14 20.75 -11.43
N ASP A 3 -3.94 20.82 -10.85
CA ASP A 3 -3.65 21.81 -9.83
C ASP A 3 -3.09 23.08 -10.50
N ARG A 4 -3.80 24.19 -10.38
CA ARG A 4 -3.41 25.52 -10.89
C ARG A 4 -2.03 25.97 -10.45
N LYS A 5 -1.46 25.31 -9.42
CA LYS A 5 -0.08 25.54 -8.95
C LYS A 5 0.96 25.15 -10.00
N TYR A 6 0.68 24.09 -10.80
CA TYR A 6 1.63 23.52 -11.77
C TYR A 6 1.26 23.81 -13.22
N VAL A 7 0.09 24.42 -13.46
CA VAL A 7 -0.39 24.78 -14.80
C VAL A 7 -0.68 26.27 -14.83
N ASP A 8 -0.27 26.96 -15.88
CA ASP A 8 -0.62 28.34 -16.17
C ASP A 8 -1.14 28.46 -17.59
N LYS A 9 -2.40 28.89 -17.74
CA LYS A 9 -3.07 29.03 -19.04
C LYS A 9 -2.90 27.80 -19.96
N GLY A 10 -2.96 26.59 -19.37
CA GLY A 10 -2.79 25.33 -20.10
C GLY A 10 -1.34 24.89 -20.33
N VAL A 11 -0.34 25.68 -19.93
CA VAL A 11 1.08 25.35 -20.05
C VAL A 11 1.63 24.82 -18.73
N LEU A 12 2.35 23.69 -18.77
CA LEU A 12 3.00 23.11 -17.59
C LEU A 12 4.20 23.96 -17.14
N LYS A 13 4.26 24.26 -15.84
CA LYS A 13 5.40 24.92 -15.21
C LYS A 13 6.49 23.90 -14.90
N VAL A 14 7.29 23.52 -15.91
CA VAL A 14 8.29 22.46 -15.84
C VAL A 14 9.25 22.61 -14.66
N LYS A 15 9.71 23.83 -14.36
CA LYS A 15 10.59 24.08 -13.22
C LYS A 15 9.95 23.67 -11.89
N LYS A 16 8.68 24.03 -11.67
CA LYS A 16 7.94 23.64 -10.45
C LYS A 16 7.66 22.14 -10.38
N LEU A 17 7.50 21.49 -11.52
CA LEU A 17 7.34 20.03 -11.57
C LEU A 17 8.64 19.31 -11.23
N ARG A 18 9.80 19.82 -11.68
CA ARG A 18 11.11 19.28 -11.28
C ARG A 18 11.36 19.45 -9.78
N GLU A 19 11.11 20.64 -9.24
CA GLU A 19 11.21 20.90 -7.79
C GLU A 19 10.35 19.91 -6.98
N LEU A 20 9.11 19.66 -7.43
CA LEU A 20 8.22 18.65 -6.80
C LEU A 20 8.77 17.23 -6.93
N ALA A 21 9.32 16.86 -8.09
CA ALA A 21 9.89 15.54 -8.33
C ALA A 21 11.15 15.33 -7.48
N ASP A 22 12.03 16.33 -7.36
CA ASP A 22 13.22 16.28 -6.50
C ASP A 22 12.86 16.14 -5.03
N GLU A 23 11.85 16.90 -4.56
CA GLU A 23 11.33 16.75 -3.20
C GLU A 23 10.74 15.35 -2.97
N ALA A 24 9.90 14.85 -3.90
CA ALA A 24 9.33 13.51 -3.79
C ALA A 24 10.42 12.43 -3.79
N ALA A 25 11.44 12.56 -4.66
CA ALA A 25 12.56 11.61 -4.69
C ALA A 25 13.30 11.56 -3.34
N LYS A 26 13.47 12.70 -2.66
CA LYS A 26 14.06 12.75 -1.32
C LYS A 26 13.13 12.15 -0.26
N ASP A 27 11.85 12.57 -0.22
CA ASP A 27 10.88 12.14 0.77
C ASP A 27 10.65 10.62 0.73
N PHE A 28 10.70 10.04 -0.47
CA PHE A 28 10.53 8.60 -0.70
C PHE A 28 11.85 7.83 -0.87
N MET A 29 12.99 8.49 -0.62
CA MET A 29 14.32 7.88 -0.69
C MET A 29 14.56 7.13 -2.01
N VAL A 30 14.14 7.70 -3.14
CA VAL A 30 14.37 7.14 -4.47
C VAL A 30 15.83 7.39 -4.83
N LYS A 31 16.57 6.31 -5.13
CA LYS A 31 17.94 6.41 -5.63
C LYS A 31 17.90 6.58 -7.15
N CYS A 32 18.12 7.79 -7.61
CA CYS A 32 18.22 8.17 -9.02
C CYS A 32 19.31 9.23 -9.20
N ASP A 33 19.85 9.35 -10.40
CA ASP A 33 20.89 10.35 -10.71
C ASP A 33 20.29 11.76 -10.79
N SER A 34 19.06 11.86 -11.27
CA SER A 34 18.26 13.09 -11.34
C SER A 34 16.78 12.78 -11.49
N SER A 35 15.91 13.76 -11.24
CA SER A 35 14.46 13.63 -11.47
C SER A 35 14.08 13.51 -12.95
N ASP A 36 15.01 13.77 -13.86
CA ASP A 36 14.84 13.60 -15.31
C ASP A 36 15.20 12.15 -15.76
N GLN A 37 15.73 11.30 -14.88
CA GLN A 37 16.09 9.92 -15.19
C GLN A 37 14.87 9.09 -15.60
N ILE A 38 15.02 8.27 -16.64
CA ILE A 38 13.95 7.39 -17.12
C ILE A 38 13.67 6.31 -16.06
N VAL A 39 12.42 6.19 -15.62
CA VAL A 39 11.99 5.29 -14.54
C VAL A 39 12.36 3.83 -14.80
N SER A 40 12.32 3.37 -16.06
CA SER A 40 12.71 2.00 -16.44
C SER A 40 14.19 1.68 -16.21
N MET A 41 15.04 2.68 -15.98
CA MET A 41 16.46 2.50 -15.65
C MET A 41 16.69 2.36 -14.13
N LEU A 42 15.66 2.52 -13.31
CA LEU A 42 15.72 2.35 -11.88
C LEU A 42 15.63 0.86 -11.49
N SER A 43 16.16 0.50 -10.32
CA SER A 43 15.89 -0.81 -9.73
C SER A 43 14.42 -0.97 -9.39
N GLY A 44 13.93 -2.23 -9.32
CA GLY A 44 12.53 -2.52 -8.99
C GLY A 44 12.05 -1.82 -7.70
N GLY A 45 12.87 -1.84 -6.65
CA GLY A 45 12.55 -1.14 -5.40
C GLY A 45 12.47 0.39 -5.56
N ASN A 46 13.32 1.01 -6.40
CA ASN A 46 13.23 2.44 -6.67
C ASN A 46 12.05 2.78 -7.57
N MET A 47 11.72 1.94 -8.56
CA MET A 47 10.48 2.11 -9.35
C MET A 47 9.25 2.08 -8.45
N GLN A 48 9.17 1.13 -7.52
CA GLN A 48 8.05 1.03 -6.57
C GLN A 48 7.96 2.28 -5.67
N LYS A 49 9.10 2.79 -5.17
CA LYS A 49 9.13 4.03 -4.41
C LYS A 49 8.64 5.25 -5.21
N VAL A 50 8.92 5.30 -6.52
CA VAL A 50 8.38 6.35 -7.40
C VAL A 50 6.86 6.24 -7.51
N VAL A 51 6.33 5.02 -7.70
CA VAL A 51 4.88 4.78 -7.74
C VAL A 51 4.23 5.20 -6.42
N VAL A 52 4.76 4.71 -5.30
CA VAL A 52 4.26 5.05 -3.96
C VAL A 52 4.37 6.56 -3.71
N GLY A 53 5.49 7.17 -4.07
CA GLY A 53 5.69 8.63 -3.95
C GLY A 53 4.68 9.43 -4.75
N ARG A 54 4.38 9.02 -5.98
CA ARG A 54 3.37 9.65 -6.84
C ARG A 54 1.96 9.55 -6.22
N GLU A 55 1.61 8.39 -5.68
CA GLU A 55 0.26 8.14 -5.16
C GLU A 55 0.06 8.67 -3.73
N LEU A 56 1.08 8.58 -2.88
CA LEU A 56 0.97 8.89 -1.45
C LEU A 56 1.55 10.25 -1.05
N SER A 57 2.13 11.02 -1.98
CA SER A 57 2.68 12.35 -1.65
C SER A 57 1.56 13.29 -1.21
N SER A 58 1.59 13.68 0.07
CA SER A 58 0.66 14.64 0.65
C SER A 58 0.72 16.03 0.02
N LYS A 59 1.84 16.36 -0.65
CA LYS A 59 2.05 17.66 -1.32
C LYS A 59 1.22 17.83 -2.60
N THR A 60 0.73 16.72 -3.15
CA THR A 60 0.03 16.69 -4.44
C THR A 60 -1.46 16.43 -4.34
N ARG A 61 -1.98 16.00 -3.18
CA ARG A 61 -3.38 15.60 -3.02
C ARG A 61 -3.98 16.11 -1.71
N HIS A 62 -5.29 16.30 -1.71
CA HIS A 62 -6.09 16.38 -0.50
C HIS A 62 -5.95 15.07 0.31
N PRO A 63 -6.21 15.09 1.64
CA PRO A 63 -6.25 13.86 2.42
C PRO A 63 -7.08 12.79 1.72
N VAL A 64 -6.48 11.65 1.44
CA VAL A 64 -7.17 10.54 0.77
C VAL A 64 -7.84 9.70 1.85
N PRO A 65 -9.19 9.54 1.81
CA PRO A 65 -9.89 8.79 2.86
C PRO A 65 -9.60 7.28 2.81
N LEU A 66 -9.28 6.75 1.63
CA LEU A 66 -9.00 5.33 1.41
C LEU A 66 -7.85 5.15 0.43
N VAL A 67 -6.94 4.24 0.76
CA VAL A 67 -5.88 3.73 -0.12
C VAL A 67 -6.11 2.24 -0.35
N VAL A 68 -6.06 1.81 -1.61
CA VAL A 68 -6.00 0.40 -1.99
C VAL A 68 -4.56 0.07 -2.37
N ALA A 69 -3.92 -0.78 -1.60
CA ALA A 69 -2.56 -1.25 -1.79
C ALA A 69 -2.58 -2.71 -2.23
N ASP A 70 -2.40 -2.94 -3.54
CA ASP A 70 -2.36 -4.27 -4.13
C ASP A 70 -0.90 -4.71 -4.32
N GLN A 71 -0.50 -5.77 -3.61
CA GLN A 71 0.85 -6.37 -3.62
C GLN A 71 1.97 -5.32 -3.50
N PRO A 72 1.93 -4.40 -2.52
CA PRO A 72 2.78 -3.22 -2.52
C PRO A 72 4.28 -3.53 -2.34
N SER A 73 4.62 -4.69 -1.75
CA SER A 73 6.00 -5.13 -1.52
C SER A 73 6.48 -6.22 -2.49
N ARG A 74 5.65 -6.59 -3.48
CA ARG A 74 5.99 -7.70 -4.36
C ARG A 74 7.21 -7.41 -5.23
N GLY A 75 8.22 -8.30 -5.15
CA GLY A 75 9.39 -8.24 -6.03
C GLY A 75 10.38 -7.12 -5.74
N ILE A 76 10.36 -6.56 -4.54
CA ILE A 76 11.29 -5.52 -4.09
C ILE A 76 12.17 -6.00 -2.94
N ASP A 77 13.25 -5.29 -2.67
CA ASP A 77 14.16 -5.60 -1.58
C ASP A 77 13.56 -5.28 -0.20
N ILE A 78 14.11 -5.92 0.85
CA ILE A 78 13.65 -5.76 2.25
C ILE A 78 13.66 -4.29 2.71
N GLY A 79 14.62 -3.50 2.26
CA GLY A 79 14.71 -2.08 2.63
C GLY A 79 13.57 -1.26 2.05
N ALA A 80 13.22 -1.52 0.79
CA ALA A 80 12.08 -0.89 0.12
C ALA A 80 10.75 -1.37 0.73
N THR A 81 10.61 -2.67 1.05
CA THR A 81 9.45 -3.22 1.76
C THR A 81 9.20 -2.49 3.08
N LYS A 82 10.19 -2.45 3.96
CA LYS A 82 10.07 -1.75 5.26
C LYS A 82 9.73 -0.26 5.11
N PHE A 83 10.24 0.37 4.07
CA PHE A 83 9.90 1.77 3.78
C PHE A 83 8.42 1.92 3.42
N ILE A 84 7.89 1.05 2.54
CA ILE A 84 6.48 1.08 2.12
C ILE A 84 5.57 0.78 3.31
N HIS A 85 5.85 -0.26 4.10
CA HIS A 85 5.11 -0.60 5.32
C HIS A 85 5.00 0.61 6.26
N ARG A 86 6.13 1.26 6.55
CA ARG A 86 6.14 2.47 7.38
C ARG A 86 5.25 3.57 6.81
N LYS A 87 5.27 3.80 5.49
CA LYS A 87 4.43 4.82 4.84
C LYS A 87 2.94 4.50 4.95
N LEU A 88 2.54 3.25 4.80
CA LEU A 88 1.17 2.82 5.01
C LEU A 88 0.73 3.03 6.47
N LEU A 89 1.57 2.66 7.45
CA LEU A 89 1.29 2.88 8.86
C LEU A 89 1.22 4.38 9.23
N GLU A 90 2.08 5.22 8.66
CA GLU A 90 2.01 6.69 8.82
C GLU A 90 0.66 7.24 8.32
N MET A 91 0.18 6.79 7.16
CA MET A 91 -1.11 7.19 6.60
C MET A 91 -2.30 6.70 7.43
N ARG A 92 -2.27 5.44 7.89
CA ARG A 92 -3.25 4.89 8.82
C ARG A 92 -3.33 5.73 10.09
N SER A 93 -2.19 6.07 10.67
CA SER A 93 -2.12 6.92 11.87
C SER A 93 -2.64 8.34 11.65
N ALA A 94 -2.59 8.83 10.41
CA ALA A 94 -3.18 10.10 9.98
C ALA A 94 -4.70 10.01 9.65
N GLY A 95 -5.32 8.85 9.85
CA GLY A 95 -6.76 8.64 9.64
C GLY A 95 -7.17 8.15 8.25
N THR A 96 -6.22 7.73 7.40
CA THR A 96 -6.53 7.11 6.11
C THR A 96 -6.90 5.63 6.32
N ALA A 97 -8.02 5.19 5.78
CA ALA A 97 -8.33 3.76 5.70
C ALA A 97 -7.44 3.09 4.64
N ILE A 98 -6.98 1.85 4.92
CA ILE A 98 -6.13 1.11 3.99
C ILE A 98 -6.74 -0.25 3.72
N LEU A 99 -7.00 -0.54 2.45
CA LEU A 99 -7.31 -1.89 1.97
C LEU A 99 -6.02 -2.49 1.40
N LEU A 100 -5.42 -3.39 2.16
CA LEU A 100 -4.23 -4.14 1.74
C LEU A 100 -4.66 -5.45 1.07
N ILE A 101 -4.13 -5.72 -0.12
CA ILE A 101 -4.26 -7.01 -0.81
C ILE A 101 -2.84 -7.57 -0.92
N SER A 102 -2.60 -8.72 -0.28
CA SER A 102 -1.28 -9.34 -0.27
C SER A 102 -1.37 -10.86 -0.19
N ALA A 103 -0.36 -11.54 -0.73
CA ALA A 103 -0.13 -12.96 -0.54
C ALA A 103 1.01 -13.24 0.46
N ASP A 104 1.64 -12.20 1.00
CA ASP A 104 2.71 -12.32 2.00
C ASP A 104 2.10 -12.31 3.41
N LEU A 105 2.25 -13.44 4.11
CA LEU A 105 1.72 -13.64 5.47
C LEU A 105 2.28 -12.61 6.47
N ASN A 106 3.57 -12.32 6.38
CA ASN A 106 4.21 -11.37 7.30
C ASN A 106 3.69 -9.96 7.06
N GLU A 107 3.55 -9.55 5.78
CA GLU A 107 2.99 -8.25 5.42
C GLU A 107 1.56 -8.09 5.96
N ILE A 108 0.71 -9.13 5.79
CA ILE A 108 -0.66 -9.11 6.28
C ILE A 108 -0.70 -8.97 7.81
N LEU A 109 0.05 -9.81 8.54
CA LEU A 109 0.04 -9.83 10.01
C LEU A 109 0.66 -8.57 10.62
N GLU A 110 1.67 -7.98 9.95
CA GLU A 110 2.33 -6.75 10.43
C GLU A 110 1.47 -5.50 10.24
N LEU A 111 0.68 -5.44 9.16
CA LEU A 111 0.03 -4.20 8.74
C LEU A 111 -1.48 -4.16 8.98
N SER A 112 -2.14 -5.31 9.13
CA SER A 112 -3.60 -5.36 9.13
C SER A 112 -4.18 -5.43 10.54
N ASP A 113 -5.27 -4.73 10.78
CA ASP A 113 -6.07 -4.85 12.02
C ASP A 113 -7.03 -6.03 11.91
N SER A 114 -7.57 -6.28 10.70
CA SER A 114 -8.47 -7.40 10.39
C SER A 114 -8.13 -7.99 9.03
N VAL A 115 -8.44 -9.27 8.83
CA VAL A 115 -8.11 -10.02 7.61
C VAL A 115 -9.32 -10.75 7.08
N ILE A 116 -9.54 -10.66 5.77
CA ILE A 116 -10.45 -11.51 5.01
C ILE A 116 -9.59 -12.40 4.12
N VAL A 117 -9.79 -13.71 4.16
CA VAL A 117 -9.08 -14.67 3.31
C VAL A 117 -9.98 -15.11 2.18
N LEU A 118 -9.48 -14.97 0.97
CA LEU A 118 -10.14 -15.40 -0.26
C LEU A 118 -9.42 -16.62 -0.82
N TYR A 119 -10.17 -17.68 -1.12
CA TYR A 119 -9.67 -18.87 -1.80
C TYR A 119 -10.72 -19.36 -2.81
N ASP A 120 -10.31 -19.66 -4.03
CA ASP A 120 -11.16 -20.11 -5.13
C ASP A 120 -12.43 -19.24 -5.32
N GLY A 121 -12.27 -17.92 -5.24
CA GLY A 121 -13.36 -16.96 -5.43
C GLY A 121 -14.35 -16.86 -4.26
N GLN A 122 -14.06 -17.50 -3.13
CA GLN A 122 -14.93 -17.50 -1.94
C GLN A 122 -14.18 -16.94 -0.72
N ILE A 123 -14.91 -16.32 0.20
CA ILE A 123 -14.37 -15.97 1.51
C ILE A 123 -14.32 -17.25 2.34
N VAL A 124 -13.11 -17.67 2.68
CA VAL A 124 -12.84 -18.88 3.48
C VAL A 124 -12.52 -18.58 4.94
N GLY A 125 -12.26 -17.33 5.27
CA GLY A 125 -12.00 -16.88 6.64
C GLY A 125 -12.14 -15.38 6.80
N TYR A 126 -12.60 -14.95 8.00
CA TYR A 126 -12.59 -13.58 8.44
C TYR A 126 -12.08 -13.50 9.89
N PHE A 127 -11.10 -12.66 10.10
CA PHE A 127 -10.44 -12.44 11.39
C PHE A 127 -10.55 -10.95 11.71
N PRO A 128 -11.41 -10.54 12.67
CA PRO A 128 -11.60 -9.13 13.01
C PRO A 128 -10.43 -8.54 13.78
N ASP A 129 -9.56 -9.41 14.33
CA ASP A 129 -8.37 -9.05 15.07
C ASP A 129 -7.22 -9.97 14.70
N THR A 130 -6.11 -9.39 14.28
CA THR A 130 -4.93 -10.14 13.83
C THR A 130 -3.91 -10.40 14.96
N ARG A 131 -4.07 -9.80 16.13
CA ARG A 131 -3.08 -9.84 17.22
C ARG A 131 -2.80 -11.25 17.76
N GLU A 132 -3.78 -12.12 17.69
CA GLU A 132 -3.66 -13.52 18.13
C GLU A 132 -3.65 -14.52 16.98
N LEU A 133 -3.70 -14.04 15.73
CA LEU A 133 -3.73 -14.88 14.56
C LEU A 133 -2.34 -15.41 14.22
N ALA A 134 -2.14 -16.72 14.38
CA ALA A 134 -0.88 -17.35 14.06
C ALA A 134 -0.63 -17.43 12.55
N GLU A 135 0.61 -17.21 12.12
CA GLU A 135 1.03 -17.31 10.71
C GLU A 135 0.64 -18.65 10.08
N GLN A 136 0.87 -19.75 10.81
CA GLN A 136 0.50 -21.10 10.38
C GLN A 136 -1.00 -21.25 10.17
N GLU A 137 -1.82 -20.66 11.02
CA GLU A 137 -3.27 -20.71 10.91
C GLU A 137 -3.75 -19.95 9.69
N LEU A 138 -3.31 -18.69 9.52
CA LEU A 138 -3.63 -17.88 8.34
C LEU A 138 -3.23 -18.60 7.05
N GLY A 139 -2.04 -19.22 7.03
CA GLY A 139 -1.55 -20.00 5.89
C GLY A 139 -2.47 -21.17 5.52
N GLN A 140 -3.09 -21.86 6.49
CA GLN A 140 -4.02 -22.95 6.23
C GLN A 140 -5.30 -22.46 5.52
N TYR A 141 -5.82 -21.29 5.89
CA TYR A 141 -6.96 -20.68 5.18
C TYR A 141 -6.55 -20.21 3.77
N MET A 142 -5.38 -19.58 3.62
CA MET A 142 -4.89 -19.13 2.32
C MET A 142 -4.64 -20.28 1.32
N LEU A 143 -4.37 -21.48 1.83
CA LEU A 143 -4.23 -22.70 1.02
C LEU A 143 -5.56 -23.47 0.84
N GLY A 144 -6.66 -23.00 1.39
CA GLY A 144 -7.96 -23.68 1.34
C GLY A 144 -8.03 -24.96 2.17
N ILE A 145 -7.08 -25.20 3.08
CA ILE A 145 -7.05 -26.38 3.98
C ILE A 145 -8.09 -26.23 5.08
N LYS A 146 -8.24 -24.98 5.58
CA LYS A 146 -9.28 -24.60 6.54
C LYS A 146 -10.28 -23.66 5.88
N VAL A 147 -11.54 -23.80 6.28
CA VAL A 147 -12.63 -22.91 5.87
C VAL A 147 -13.51 -22.67 7.09
N GLN A 148 -13.81 -21.43 7.40
CA GLN A 148 -14.82 -21.07 8.42
C GLN A 148 -16.21 -21.36 7.85
N SER A 149 -17.14 -21.79 8.72
CA SER A 149 -18.52 -21.94 8.32
C SER A 149 -19.15 -20.57 7.96
N PRO A 150 -20.16 -20.53 7.08
CA PRO A 150 -20.86 -19.28 6.77
C PRO A 150 -21.48 -18.60 7.99
N GLU A 151 -21.78 -19.34 9.04
CA GLU A 151 -22.31 -18.82 10.31
C GLU A 151 -21.22 -18.13 11.13
N GLU A 152 -20.03 -18.71 11.19
CA GLU A 152 -18.85 -18.08 11.84
C GLU A 152 -18.47 -16.77 11.15
N VAL A 153 -18.40 -16.75 9.81
CA VAL A 153 -18.10 -15.54 9.05
C VAL A 153 -19.17 -14.46 9.27
N LYS A 154 -20.44 -14.81 9.26
CA LYS A 154 -21.56 -13.87 9.49
C LYS A 154 -21.60 -13.36 10.92
N GLY A 155 -21.38 -14.22 11.90
CA GLY A 155 -21.37 -13.83 13.32
C GLY A 155 -20.31 -12.76 13.61
N VAL A 156 -19.18 -12.81 12.93
CA VAL A 156 -18.10 -11.83 13.10
C VAL A 156 -18.37 -10.54 12.32
N CYS A 157 -19.05 -10.59 11.16
CA CYS A 157 -19.38 -9.42 10.35
C CYS A 157 -20.47 -8.54 10.97
N HIS A 158 -21.33 -9.12 11.83
CA HIS A 158 -22.45 -8.42 12.47
C HIS A 158 -22.20 -8.10 13.94
N GLY A 159 -20.93 -8.06 14.38
CA GLY A 159 -20.52 -7.87 15.77
C GLY A 159 -21.54 -7.09 16.61
N GLU A 160 -22.37 -7.82 17.39
CA GLU A 160 -23.14 -7.32 18.51
C GLU A 160 -22.22 -7.12 19.73
#